data_0f8eff4e7be11e703d9b5ea1a8192850
#
_entry.id   0f8eff4e7be11e703d9b5ea1a8192850
#
_cell.length_a   1.000
_cell.length_b   1.000
_cell.length_c   1.000
_cell.angle_alpha   90.00
_cell.angle_beta   90.00
_cell.angle_gamma   90.00
#
_symmetry.space_group_name_H-M   'P 1'
#
loop_
_entity.id
_entity.type
_entity.pdbx_description
1 polymer ?
#
loop_
_entity_poly.entity_id
_entity_poly.type
_entity_poly.pdbx_seq_one_letter_code
_entity_poly.pdbx_strand_id
1 'polypeptide(L)'
;MSIVVRRNSIAIPLCRVLIPGVLIASVAGCAATAVEDTAIAPDLHETVVKVPVDEGGSTRDIVATTYMPDGPGPFPLIVLSHGSPPDPRARPKVGRYRALPQIRTFVQHGFAVIVPIRRGYGATGGVDEEDAGSCRHPDYLAAGQQAARDVLAAVRYAQTLPQVDRSRVVLVGQSAGGFASLAAASYAPQGVVAVVNFSGGRGGNPATHPGMPCDPRQMADTIGHFASTTRVPVLWHYVQNDKYFAPEVVATWFAAFQAAGGHGQMIVEPPFGRNGHGMFAVKEAIPIWLPHFEAFVGPLVAVK
;
A
#
# COMPACT_ATOMS: atom_id res chain seq x y z
N MET A 1 46.19 -25.19 -72.88
CA MET A 1 44.80 -25.62 -72.93
C MET A 1 43.97 -24.36 -72.74
N SER A 2 43.52 -23.75 -73.79
CA SER A 2 42.91 -22.39 -73.81
C SER A 2 41.38 -22.58 -73.79
N ILE A 3 40.70 -21.90 -72.88
CA ILE A 3 39.24 -21.84 -72.89
C ILE A 3 38.79 -20.42 -73.27
N VAL A 4 38.04 -20.38 -74.34
CA VAL A 4 37.45 -19.17 -74.95
C VAL A 4 36.16 -18.83 -74.21
N VAL A 5 36.05 -17.59 -73.70
CA VAL A 5 34.79 -17.05 -73.12
C VAL A 5 34.08 -16.21 -74.16
N ARG A 6 32.87 -16.65 -74.57
CA ARG A 6 31.96 -15.87 -75.39
C ARG A 6 31.19 -14.84 -74.58
N ARG A 7 31.22 -13.57 -75.00
CA ARG A 7 30.31 -12.51 -74.52
C ARG A 7 28.97 -12.63 -75.22
N ASN A 8 27.89 -12.74 -74.52
CA ASN A 8 26.53 -12.52 -75.00
C ASN A 8 26.01 -11.20 -74.45
N SER A 9 25.73 -10.27 -75.38
CA SER A 9 25.02 -9.02 -75.05
C SER A 9 23.52 -9.28 -75.02
N ILE A 10 22.89 -8.97 -73.91
CA ILE A 10 21.42 -9.02 -73.73
C ILE A 10 20.94 -7.58 -73.49
N ALA A 11 20.04 -7.12 -74.33
CA ALA A 11 19.37 -5.82 -74.25
C ALA A 11 18.45 -5.77 -73.06
N ILE A 12 18.47 -4.64 -72.30
CA ILE A 12 17.63 -4.36 -71.15
C ILE A 12 16.40 -3.59 -71.67
N PRO A 13 15.15 -4.06 -71.40
CA PRO A 13 13.97 -3.26 -71.61
C PRO A 13 13.75 -2.32 -70.45
N LEU A 14 13.46 -1.05 -70.70
CA LEU A 14 13.02 -0.06 -69.75
C LEU A 14 11.69 -0.49 -69.09
N CYS A 15 11.73 -0.86 -67.81
CA CYS A 15 10.53 -1.09 -66.99
C CYS A 15 10.18 0.20 -66.25
N ARG A 16 9.04 0.80 -66.54
CA ARG A 16 8.47 1.93 -65.82
C ARG A 16 8.17 1.50 -64.38
N VAL A 17 8.84 2.11 -63.43
CA VAL A 17 8.55 1.93 -61.99
C VAL A 17 7.30 2.76 -61.64
N LEU A 18 6.21 2.07 -61.40
CA LEU A 18 5.05 2.61 -60.69
C LEU A 18 5.39 2.63 -59.20
N ILE A 19 5.42 3.82 -58.62
CA ILE A 19 5.61 4.01 -57.16
C ILE A 19 4.26 3.72 -56.50
N PRO A 20 4.12 2.68 -55.65
CA PRO A 20 2.93 2.53 -54.83
C PRO A 20 2.98 3.54 -53.70
N GLY A 21 1.95 4.37 -53.61
CA GLY A 21 1.75 5.29 -52.48
C GLY A 21 1.71 4.53 -51.14
N VAL A 22 2.64 4.83 -50.27
CA VAL A 22 2.64 4.34 -48.90
C VAL A 22 1.51 5.08 -48.16
N LEU A 23 0.40 4.39 -47.89
CA LEU A 23 -0.58 4.82 -46.89
C LEU A 23 0.09 4.72 -45.52
N ILE A 24 0.49 5.84 -44.95
CA ILE A 24 0.87 5.91 -43.54
C ILE A 24 -0.46 5.83 -42.75
N ALA A 25 -0.79 4.62 -42.32
CA ALA A 25 -1.82 4.42 -41.31
C ALA A 25 -1.28 5.03 -39.99
N SER A 26 -1.76 6.22 -39.64
CA SER A 26 -1.56 6.81 -38.32
C SER A 26 -2.25 5.90 -37.29
N VAL A 27 -1.47 5.05 -36.66
CA VAL A 27 -1.91 4.35 -35.44
C VAL A 27 -2.05 5.43 -34.35
N ALA A 28 -3.26 5.95 -34.19
CA ALA A 28 -3.62 6.68 -33.00
C ALA A 28 -3.53 5.70 -31.81
N GLY A 29 -2.34 5.61 -31.24
CA GLY A 29 -2.16 4.96 -29.95
C GLY A 29 -3.01 5.69 -28.93
N CYS A 30 -4.15 5.11 -28.54
CA CYS A 30 -4.85 5.54 -27.35
C CYS A 30 -3.89 5.43 -26.17
N ALA A 31 -3.29 6.55 -25.82
CA ALA A 31 -2.65 6.71 -24.52
C ALA A 31 -3.75 6.61 -23.47
N ALA A 32 -4.02 5.38 -23.00
CA ALA A 32 -4.76 5.16 -21.76
C ALA A 32 -3.85 5.58 -20.61
N THR A 33 -3.71 6.89 -20.41
CA THR A 33 -2.88 7.49 -19.37
C THR A 33 -3.73 8.39 -18.49
N ALA A 34 -3.67 8.13 -17.19
CA ALA A 34 -3.97 9.06 -16.10
C ALA A 34 -5.45 9.44 -15.84
N VAL A 35 -6.45 8.81 -16.40
CA VAL A 35 -7.86 9.12 -16.09
C VAL A 35 -8.25 8.65 -14.67
N GLU A 36 -7.62 7.60 -14.15
CA GLU A 36 -7.95 7.06 -12.80
C GLU A 36 -7.50 7.97 -11.65
N ASP A 37 -6.44 8.76 -11.83
CA ASP A 37 -5.87 9.55 -10.73
C ASP A 37 -6.62 10.89 -10.50
N THR A 38 -7.41 11.34 -11.45
CA THR A 38 -8.26 12.54 -11.34
C THR A 38 -9.73 12.21 -11.04
N ALA A 39 -10.15 10.96 -11.17
CA ALA A 39 -11.51 10.56 -10.89
C ALA A 39 -11.85 10.74 -9.41
N ILE A 40 -13.04 11.25 -9.13
CA ILE A 40 -13.60 11.45 -7.78
C ILE A 40 -14.82 10.55 -7.62
N ALA A 41 -15.05 10.05 -6.42
CA ALA A 41 -16.24 9.33 -6.00
C ALA A 41 -17.13 10.27 -5.15
N PRO A 42 -18.09 10.98 -5.76
CA PRO A 42 -18.88 12.00 -5.05
C PRO A 42 -19.73 11.39 -3.92
N ASP A 43 -20.16 10.18 -4.11
CA ASP A 43 -20.94 9.40 -3.15
C ASP A 43 -20.17 8.96 -1.89
N LEU A 44 -18.88 9.24 -1.86
CA LEU A 44 -18.00 9.05 -0.70
C LEU A 44 -17.45 10.39 -0.17
N HIS A 45 -17.92 11.52 -0.65
CA HIS A 45 -17.36 12.85 -0.35
C HIS A 45 -15.85 12.91 -0.53
N GLU A 46 -15.35 12.24 -1.59
CA GLU A 46 -13.92 12.09 -1.86
C GLU A 46 -13.27 13.46 -2.09
N THR A 47 -12.24 13.78 -1.32
CA THR A 47 -11.48 15.02 -1.45
C THR A 47 -9.98 14.74 -1.41
N VAL A 48 -9.24 15.27 -2.40
CA VAL A 48 -7.78 15.20 -2.45
C VAL A 48 -7.19 16.38 -1.68
N VAL A 49 -6.28 16.08 -0.77
CA VAL A 49 -5.66 17.08 0.11
C VAL A 49 -4.14 16.96 0.11
N LYS A 50 -3.46 18.03 0.51
CA LYS A 50 -2.03 18.03 0.82
C LYS A 50 -1.86 18.02 2.32
N VAL A 51 -1.01 17.10 2.80
CA VAL A 51 -0.74 16.91 4.21
C VAL A 51 0.73 17.24 4.47
N PRO A 52 1.04 18.24 5.30
CA PRO A 52 2.41 18.60 5.61
C PRO A 52 3.07 17.56 6.51
N VAL A 53 4.24 17.07 6.09
CA VAL A 53 5.13 16.18 6.84
C VAL A 53 6.35 16.97 7.28
N ASP A 54 6.62 16.98 8.57
CA ASP A 54 7.82 17.59 9.15
C ASP A 54 9.03 16.65 8.91
N GLU A 55 10.08 17.19 8.28
CA GLU A 55 11.33 16.51 7.98
C GLU A 55 12.49 16.96 8.89
N GLY A 56 12.19 17.65 10.01
CA GLY A 56 13.21 18.08 10.97
C GLY A 56 13.94 19.37 10.58
N GLY A 57 13.22 20.35 10.06
CA GLY A 57 13.73 21.68 9.64
C GLY A 57 13.18 22.14 8.30
N SER A 58 12.49 21.27 7.60
CA SER A 58 11.71 21.55 6.41
C SER A 58 10.37 20.84 6.47
N THR A 59 9.44 21.25 5.62
CA THR A 59 8.12 20.59 5.49
C THR A 59 7.95 20.16 4.03
N ARG A 60 7.49 18.93 3.83
CA ARG A 60 7.12 18.40 2.53
C ARG A 60 5.66 17.98 2.56
N ASP A 61 4.90 18.35 1.54
CA ASP A 61 3.53 17.89 1.39
C ASP A 61 3.50 16.48 0.80
N ILE A 62 2.70 15.61 1.41
CA ILE A 62 2.25 14.36 0.80
C ILE A 62 0.81 14.52 0.31
N VAL A 63 0.45 13.79 -0.74
CA VAL A 63 -0.93 13.71 -1.21
C VAL A 63 -1.69 12.74 -0.32
N ALA A 64 -2.87 13.13 0.13
CA ALA A 64 -3.80 12.22 0.78
C ALA A 64 -5.20 12.39 0.18
N THR A 65 -6.04 11.37 0.35
CA THR A 65 -7.44 11.43 -0.06
C THR A 65 -8.31 11.16 1.16
N THR A 66 -9.28 12.02 1.40
CA THR A 66 -10.28 11.83 2.47
C THR A 66 -11.60 11.37 1.90
N TYR A 67 -12.32 10.57 2.68
CA TYR A 67 -13.65 10.06 2.39
C TYR A 67 -14.49 10.18 3.67
N MET A 68 -15.75 10.62 3.53
CA MET A 68 -16.62 10.89 4.67
C MET A 68 -17.96 10.16 4.51
N PRO A 69 -18.57 9.69 5.61
CA PRO A 69 -19.97 9.31 5.62
C PRO A 69 -20.87 10.52 5.44
N ASP A 70 -22.14 10.27 5.08
CA ASP A 70 -23.20 11.29 5.12
C ASP A 70 -23.46 11.73 6.57
N GLY A 71 -23.82 13.01 6.74
CA GLY A 71 -24.19 13.58 8.03
C GLY A 71 -23.12 14.47 8.68
N PRO A 72 -23.43 15.03 9.86
CA PRO A 72 -22.60 16.05 10.47
C PRO A 72 -21.34 15.50 11.19
N GLY A 73 -21.28 14.20 11.49
CA GLY A 73 -20.23 13.65 12.35
C GLY A 73 -20.37 14.07 13.83
N PRO A 74 -19.31 14.01 14.66
CA PRO A 74 -17.97 13.54 14.28
C PRO A 74 -17.87 12.03 14.16
N PHE A 75 -17.23 11.55 13.08
CA PHE A 75 -17.05 10.14 12.77
C PHE A 75 -15.73 9.60 13.31
N PRO A 76 -15.67 8.34 13.79
CA PRO A 76 -14.40 7.66 14.03
C PRO A 76 -13.59 7.62 12.73
N LEU A 77 -12.27 7.68 12.86
CA LEU A 77 -11.35 7.81 11.72
C LEU A 77 -10.62 6.51 11.45
N ILE A 78 -10.50 6.14 10.18
CA ILE A 78 -9.52 5.18 9.69
C ILE A 78 -8.42 5.92 8.94
N VAL A 79 -7.17 5.68 9.31
CA VAL A 79 -5.99 6.03 8.48
C VAL A 79 -5.57 4.77 7.75
N LEU A 80 -5.83 4.72 6.44
CA LEU A 80 -5.58 3.54 5.61
C LEU A 80 -4.25 3.66 4.86
N SER A 81 -3.27 2.85 5.24
CA SER A 81 -1.93 2.82 4.67
C SER A 81 -1.77 1.75 3.59
N HIS A 82 -1.35 2.17 2.40
CA HIS A 82 -1.13 1.30 1.24
C HIS A 82 0.09 0.38 1.39
N GLY A 83 0.09 -0.75 0.67
CA GLY A 83 1.25 -1.62 0.50
C GLY A 83 2.34 -1.02 -0.39
N SER A 84 3.43 -1.77 -0.58
CA SER A 84 4.51 -1.44 -1.51
C SER A 84 4.56 -2.50 -2.61
N PRO A 85 4.63 -2.13 -3.90
CA PRO A 85 4.89 -3.10 -4.94
C PRO A 85 6.30 -3.69 -4.77
N PRO A 86 6.51 -4.98 -5.08
CA PRO A 86 7.82 -5.64 -4.96
C PRO A 86 8.86 -5.08 -5.94
N ASP A 87 8.43 -4.55 -7.08
CA ASP A 87 9.28 -3.83 -8.03
C ASP A 87 9.25 -2.33 -7.71
N PRO A 88 10.37 -1.71 -7.32
CA PRO A 88 10.45 -0.27 -7.04
C PRO A 88 9.96 0.61 -8.20
N ARG A 89 10.15 0.15 -9.45
CA ARG A 89 9.70 0.88 -10.65
C ARG A 89 8.17 0.98 -10.77
N ALA A 90 7.45 0.16 -10.03
CA ALA A 90 5.99 0.21 -9.96
C ALA A 90 5.46 1.17 -8.89
N ARG A 91 6.30 1.71 -8.00
CA ARG A 91 5.88 2.65 -6.93
C ARG A 91 5.14 3.88 -7.45
N PRO A 92 5.59 4.56 -8.54
CA PRO A 92 4.83 5.68 -9.10
C PRO A 92 3.43 5.30 -9.58
N LYS A 93 3.19 4.03 -9.92
CA LYS A 93 1.89 3.51 -10.39
C LYS A 93 0.88 3.25 -9.27
N VAL A 94 1.26 3.40 -8.01
CA VAL A 94 0.34 3.30 -6.86
C VAL A 94 -0.77 4.37 -6.95
N GLY A 95 -0.52 5.48 -7.64
CA GLY A 95 -1.46 6.58 -7.80
C GLY A 95 -1.89 7.15 -6.45
N ARG A 96 -3.20 7.32 -6.25
CA ARG A 96 -3.81 7.73 -4.97
C ARG A 96 -4.28 6.54 -4.11
N TYR A 97 -3.92 5.31 -4.46
CA TYR A 97 -4.35 4.09 -3.78
C TYR A 97 -5.85 4.07 -3.46
N ARG A 98 -6.67 4.11 -4.49
CA ARG A 98 -8.13 4.13 -4.37
C ARG A 98 -8.69 2.71 -4.20
N ALA A 99 -8.53 2.10 -3.02
CA ALA A 99 -9.15 0.84 -2.65
C ALA A 99 -10.66 1.03 -2.39
N LEU A 100 -11.40 1.48 -3.41
CA LEU A 100 -12.78 1.96 -3.27
C LEU A 100 -13.76 0.94 -2.65
N PRO A 101 -13.70 -0.37 -2.96
CA PRO A 101 -14.58 -1.33 -2.29
C PRO A 101 -14.39 -1.34 -0.77
N GLN A 102 -13.14 -1.35 -0.29
CA GLN A 102 -12.80 -1.35 1.12
C GLN A 102 -13.15 -0.02 1.79
N ILE A 103 -12.81 1.09 1.12
CA ILE A 103 -13.13 2.45 1.59
C ILE A 103 -14.64 2.62 1.71
N ARG A 104 -15.41 2.20 0.71
CA ARG A 104 -16.87 2.22 0.74
C ARG A 104 -17.43 1.41 1.91
N THR A 105 -16.87 0.24 2.17
CA THR A 105 -17.24 -0.59 3.31
C THR A 105 -17.01 0.17 4.61
N PHE A 106 -15.86 0.78 4.82
CA PHE A 106 -15.58 1.56 6.03
C PHE A 106 -16.50 2.77 6.18
N VAL A 107 -16.74 3.51 5.09
CA VAL A 107 -17.65 4.68 5.10
C VAL A 107 -19.09 4.25 5.43
N GLN A 108 -19.57 3.14 4.85
CA GLN A 108 -20.89 2.57 5.16
C GLN A 108 -21.03 2.10 6.62
N HIS A 109 -19.90 1.75 7.27
CA HIS A 109 -19.85 1.42 8.70
C HIS A 109 -19.57 2.66 9.59
N GLY A 110 -19.74 3.86 9.04
CA GLY A 110 -19.69 5.11 9.79
C GLY A 110 -18.29 5.65 10.06
N PHE A 111 -17.26 5.20 9.35
CA PHE A 111 -15.90 5.71 9.49
C PHE A 111 -15.60 6.79 8.45
N ALA A 112 -15.05 7.92 8.90
CA ALA A 112 -14.24 8.76 8.02
C ALA A 112 -12.95 8.01 7.66
N VAL A 113 -12.45 8.17 6.43
CA VAL A 113 -11.22 7.50 5.98
C VAL A 113 -10.26 8.54 5.42
N ILE A 114 -8.98 8.48 5.79
CA ILE A 114 -7.89 9.19 5.11
C ILE A 114 -6.87 8.19 4.59
N VAL A 115 -6.47 8.37 3.33
CA VAL A 115 -5.49 7.51 2.64
C VAL A 115 -4.28 8.36 2.29
N PRO A 116 -3.24 8.41 3.12
CA PRO A 116 -1.98 9.07 2.77
C PRO A 116 -1.22 8.26 1.72
N ILE A 117 -0.68 8.94 0.72
CA ILE A 117 0.30 8.36 -0.20
C ILE A 117 1.67 8.74 0.33
N ARG A 118 2.35 7.74 0.92
CA ARG A 118 3.63 7.96 1.60
C ARG A 118 4.70 8.44 0.62
N ARG A 119 5.73 9.13 1.12
CA ARG A 119 6.85 9.64 0.30
C ARG A 119 7.51 8.52 -0.51
N GLY A 120 7.84 8.80 -1.77
CA GLY A 120 8.37 7.83 -2.74
C GLY A 120 7.32 7.04 -3.52
N TYR A 121 6.02 7.24 -3.24
CA TYR A 121 4.94 6.50 -3.92
C TYR A 121 3.98 7.43 -4.68
N GLY A 122 3.39 6.88 -5.74
CA GLY A 122 2.22 7.38 -6.45
C GLY A 122 2.16 8.90 -6.62
N ALA A 123 1.04 9.48 -6.24
CA ALA A 123 0.77 10.91 -6.41
C ALA A 123 1.65 11.83 -5.55
N THR A 124 2.25 11.34 -4.47
CA THR A 124 3.22 12.11 -3.68
C THR A 124 4.59 12.17 -4.36
N GLY A 125 5.03 11.06 -4.96
CA GLY A 125 6.33 10.97 -5.61
C GLY A 125 7.52 11.18 -4.67
N GLY A 126 8.66 11.57 -5.25
CA GLY A 126 9.89 11.81 -4.52
C GLY A 126 10.74 10.57 -4.29
N VAL A 127 11.69 10.68 -3.36
CA VAL A 127 12.57 9.57 -2.94
C VAL A 127 11.79 8.61 -2.03
N ASP A 128 12.09 7.32 -2.13
CA ASP A 128 11.57 6.32 -1.20
C ASP A 128 12.32 6.42 0.14
N GLU A 129 11.72 7.12 1.08
CA GLU A 129 12.25 7.27 2.43
C GLU A 129 12.13 5.99 3.26
N GLU A 130 11.29 5.04 2.81
CA GLU A 130 11.06 3.75 3.47
C GLU A 130 11.99 2.64 2.95
N ASP A 131 13.01 2.95 2.17
CA ASP A 131 13.94 1.95 1.68
C ASP A 131 14.71 1.32 2.84
N ALA A 132 14.52 0.02 3.03
CA ALA A 132 15.21 -0.73 4.06
C ALA A 132 16.62 -1.19 3.61
N GLY A 133 17.06 -0.82 2.42
CA GLY A 133 18.36 -1.20 1.88
C GLY A 133 18.41 -2.64 1.36
N SER A 134 19.56 -3.30 1.52
CA SER A 134 19.77 -4.62 0.93
C SER A 134 19.10 -5.74 1.72
N CYS A 135 18.71 -6.82 1.02
CA CYS A 135 18.13 -8.00 1.65
C CYS A 135 19.07 -8.70 2.65
N ARG A 136 20.39 -8.47 2.56
CA ARG A 136 21.35 -9.06 3.49
C ARG A 136 21.41 -8.33 4.84
N HIS A 137 21.17 -7.03 4.82
CA HIS A 137 21.25 -6.16 5.99
C HIS A 137 20.15 -5.09 5.88
N PRO A 138 18.88 -5.49 6.04
CA PRO A 138 17.77 -4.54 5.94
C PRO A 138 17.69 -3.69 7.20
N ASP A 139 17.57 -2.37 7.04
CA ASP A 139 17.25 -1.47 8.14
C ASP A 139 15.72 -1.28 8.24
N TYR A 140 15.05 -2.28 8.78
CA TYR A 140 13.61 -2.21 8.97
C TYR A 140 13.19 -1.15 9.98
N LEU A 141 14.06 -0.85 10.97
CA LEU A 141 13.74 0.14 11.98
C LEU A 141 13.67 1.54 11.36
N ALA A 142 14.70 1.95 10.63
CA ALA A 142 14.70 3.24 9.93
C ALA A 142 13.55 3.32 8.91
N ALA A 143 13.34 2.28 8.11
CA ALA A 143 12.24 2.23 7.14
C ALA A 143 10.85 2.42 7.82
N GLY A 144 10.63 1.76 8.95
CA GLY A 144 9.39 1.90 9.70
C GLY A 144 9.22 3.28 10.32
N GLN A 145 10.29 3.88 10.84
CA GLN A 145 10.27 5.23 11.40
C GLN A 145 9.94 6.28 10.33
N GLN A 146 10.48 6.14 9.12
CA GLN A 146 10.14 7.03 8.01
C GLN A 146 8.69 6.87 7.56
N ALA A 147 8.21 5.62 7.42
CA ALA A 147 6.81 5.36 7.11
C ALA A 147 5.85 5.93 8.17
N ALA A 148 6.22 5.81 9.45
CA ALA A 148 5.44 6.32 10.56
C ALA A 148 5.25 7.85 10.49
N ARG A 149 6.24 8.62 10.04
CA ARG A 149 6.13 10.09 9.90
C ARG A 149 4.95 10.48 9.02
N ASP A 150 4.80 9.82 7.88
CA ASP A 150 3.73 10.11 6.91
C ASP A 150 2.35 9.70 7.46
N VAL A 151 2.27 8.54 8.12
CA VAL A 151 1.03 8.07 8.77
C VAL A 151 0.63 9.03 9.91
N LEU A 152 1.58 9.43 10.76
CA LEU A 152 1.33 10.35 11.86
C LEU A 152 0.94 11.77 11.38
N ALA A 153 1.51 12.22 10.27
CA ALA A 153 1.10 13.48 9.64
C ALA A 153 -0.36 13.42 9.19
N ALA A 154 -0.76 12.28 8.56
CA ALA A 154 -2.15 12.07 8.16
C ALA A 154 -3.10 12.00 9.37
N VAL A 155 -2.70 11.36 10.48
CA VAL A 155 -3.47 11.38 11.75
C VAL A 155 -3.69 12.83 12.21
N ARG A 156 -2.62 13.58 12.36
CA ARG A 156 -2.70 15.00 12.84
C ARG A 156 -3.56 15.85 11.92
N TYR A 157 -3.38 15.73 10.60
CA TYR A 157 -4.18 16.46 9.63
C TYR A 157 -5.67 16.12 9.75
N ALA A 158 -6.02 14.84 9.74
CA ALA A 158 -7.41 14.41 9.81
C ALA A 158 -8.09 14.83 11.12
N GLN A 159 -7.34 14.87 12.23
CA GLN A 159 -7.84 15.38 13.52
C GLN A 159 -8.15 16.88 13.53
N THR A 160 -7.76 17.65 12.50
CA THR A 160 -8.19 19.05 12.34
C THR A 160 -9.54 19.18 11.65
N LEU A 161 -10.03 18.12 11.00
CA LEU A 161 -11.28 18.14 10.27
C LEU A 161 -12.48 18.11 11.25
N PRO A 162 -13.45 18.99 11.12
CA PRO A 162 -14.56 19.10 12.07
C PRO A 162 -15.47 17.86 12.10
N GLN A 163 -15.53 17.10 10.99
CA GLN A 163 -16.32 15.87 10.90
C GLN A 163 -15.63 14.65 11.51
N VAL A 164 -14.39 14.77 11.98
CA VAL A 164 -13.59 13.65 12.51
C VAL A 164 -13.57 13.65 14.03
N ASP A 165 -13.87 12.51 14.64
CA ASP A 165 -13.62 12.31 16.06
C ASP A 165 -12.15 12.03 16.30
N ARG A 166 -11.47 13.05 16.82
CA ARG A 166 -10.03 13.03 17.09
C ARG A 166 -9.60 12.00 18.16
N SER A 167 -10.54 11.47 18.92
CA SER A 167 -10.29 10.50 20.00
C SER A 167 -10.52 9.04 19.60
N ARG A 168 -11.03 8.78 18.39
CA ARG A 168 -11.39 7.44 17.91
C ARG A 168 -10.73 7.16 16.55
N VAL A 169 -9.41 7.02 16.55
CA VAL A 169 -8.60 6.78 15.34
C VAL A 169 -8.13 5.33 15.28
N VAL A 170 -8.34 4.67 14.17
CA VAL A 170 -7.86 3.31 13.87
C VAL A 170 -6.82 3.38 12.75
N LEU A 171 -5.63 2.85 12.99
CA LEU A 171 -4.62 2.70 11.95
C LEU A 171 -4.86 1.37 11.24
N VAL A 172 -5.14 1.41 9.95
CA VAL A 172 -5.35 0.23 9.11
C VAL A 172 -4.30 0.20 8.02
N GLY A 173 -3.67 -0.94 7.78
CA GLY A 173 -2.71 -1.02 6.70
C GLY A 173 -2.53 -2.42 6.15
N GLN A 174 -2.11 -2.49 4.89
CA GLN A 174 -1.81 -3.73 4.21
C GLN A 174 -0.33 -3.81 3.84
N SER A 175 0.32 -4.97 4.05
CA SER A 175 1.71 -5.21 3.65
C SER A 175 2.65 -4.16 4.26
N ALA A 176 3.44 -3.43 3.48
CA ALA A 176 4.25 -2.31 3.96
C ALA A 176 3.43 -1.26 4.72
N GLY A 177 2.14 -1.09 4.39
CA GLY A 177 1.22 -0.20 5.12
C GLY A 177 0.84 -0.74 6.49
N GLY A 178 0.68 -2.07 6.65
CA GLY A 178 0.48 -2.69 7.95
C GLY A 178 1.69 -2.50 8.86
N PHE A 179 2.89 -2.69 8.32
CA PHE A 179 4.14 -2.40 9.02
C PHE A 179 4.27 -0.91 9.39
N ALA A 180 3.91 0.01 8.48
CA ALA A 180 3.89 1.44 8.77
C ALA A 180 2.90 1.80 9.90
N SER A 181 1.75 1.14 9.96
CA SER A 181 0.76 1.32 11.01
C SER A 181 1.27 0.85 12.38
N LEU A 182 1.99 -0.28 12.44
CA LEU A 182 2.67 -0.76 13.66
C LEU A 182 3.73 0.25 14.11
N ALA A 183 4.57 0.72 13.18
CA ALA A 183 5.60 1.72 13.48
C ALA A 183 4.97 3.03 13.98
N ALA A 184 3.88 3.51 13.38
CA ALA A 184 3.19 4.72 13.81
C ALA A 184 2.58 4.57 15.22
N ALA A 185 2.02 3.41 15.54
CA ALA A 185 1.45 3.14 16.86
C ALA A 185 2.49 3.16 17.99
N SER A 186 3.76 2.85 17.69
CA SER A 186 4.85 2.88 18.66
C SER A 186 5.16 4.29 19.21
N TYR A 187 4.74 5.32 18.51
CA TYR A 187 4.82 6.72 18.98
C TYR A 187 3.66 7.12 19.91
N ALA A 188 2.76 6.18 20.22
CA ALA A 188 1.58 6.39 21.07
C ALA A 188 0.78 7.66 20.70
N PRO A 189 0.40 7.85 19.41
CA PRO A 189 -0.26 9.07 18.99
C PRO A 189 -1.61 9.24 19.65
N GLN A 190 -1.90 10.46 20.09
CA GLN A 190 -3.15 10.78 20.78
C GLN A 190 -4.37 10.44 19.92
N GLY A 191 -5.36 9.81 20.54
CA GLY A 191 -6.63 9.44 19.90
C GLY A 191 -6.59 8.16 19.09
N VAL A 192 -5.42 7.56 18.83
CA VAL A 192 -5.35 6.22 18.24
C VAL A 192 -5.78 5.20 19.28
N VAL A 193 -6.74 4.34 18.92
CA VAL A 193 -7.36 3.34 19.81
C VAL A 193 -7.08 1.90 19.39
N ALA A 194 -6.70 1.67 18.14
CA ALA A 194 -6.40 0.34 17.60
C ALA A 194 -5.51 0.39 16.36
N VAL A 195 -4.87 -0.75 16.07
CA VAL A 195 -4.22 -1.02 14.78
C VAL A 195 -4.82 -2.28 14.18
N VAL A 196 -5.07 -2.27 12.86
CA VAL A 196 -5.43 -3.45 12.07
C VAL A 196 -4.39 -3.66 10.99
N ASN A 197 -3.66 -4.76 11.14
CA ASN A 197 -2.50 -5.11 10.33
C ASN A 197 -2.83 -6.27 9.38
N PHE A 198 -3.19 -5.97 8.13
CA PHE A 198 -3.46 -6.95 7.08
C PHE A 198 -2.16 -7.36 6.39
N SER A 199 -1.72 -8.60 6.60
CA SER A 199 -0.51 -9.17 5.99
C SER A 199 0.70 -8.22 6.03
N GLY A 200 0.89 -7.54 7.17
CA GLY A 200 1.88 -6.47 7.30
C GLY A 200 3.30 -6.98 7.46
N GLY A 201 4.23 -6.30 6.80
CA GLY A 201 5.66 -6.62 6.83
C GLY A 201 6.40 -6.01 5.65
N ARG A 202 7.70 -6.26 5.60
CA ARG A 202 8.61 -5.83 4.52
C ARG A 202 9.59 -6.93 4.13
N GLY A 203 10.28 -6.74 3.01
CA GLY A 203 11.32 -7.66 2.55
C GLY A 203 10.80 -8.92 1.87
N GLY A 204 9.48 -9.11 1.73
CA GLY A 204 8.92 -10.24 1.02
C GLY A 204 9.03 -10.11 -0.50
N ASN A 205 9.40 -11.22 -1.17
CA ASN A 205 9.38 -11.32 -2.63
C ASN A 205 8.94 -12.73 -3.06
N PRO A 206 7.68 -12.87 -3.51
CA PRO A 206 7.12 -14.17 -3.84
C PRO A 206 7.75 -14.85 -5.05
N ALA A 207 8.47 -14.11 -5.89
CA ALA A 207 9.15 -14.66 -7.07
C ALA A 207 10.50 -15.30 -6.73
N THR A 208 11.20 -14.78 -5.73
CA THR A 208 12.56 -15.23 -5.36
C THR A 208 12.60 -15.99 -4.05
N HIS A 209 11.76 -15.64 -3.09
CA HIS A 209 11.71 -16.28 -1.75
C HIS A 209 10.24 -16.41 -1.29
N PRO A 210 9.44 -17.32 -1.86
CA PRO A 210 8.05 -17.46 -1.49
C PRO A 210 7.88 -17.73 0.02
N GLY A 211 7.12 -16.86 0.70
CA GLY A 211 6.82 -16.96 2.12
C GLY A 211 7.94 -16.54 3.07
N MET A 212 9.17 -16.35 2.58
CA MET A 212 10.32 -16.02 3.41
C MET A 212 10.86 -14.62 3.07
N PRO A 213 10.61 -13.61 3.91
CA PRO A 213 11.15 -12.27 3.68
C PRO A 213 12.66 -12.18 3.95
N CYS A 214 13.27 -11.10 3.50
CA CYS A 214 14.64 -10.75 3.85
C CYS A 214 14.77 -10.64 5.37
N ASP A 215 15.74 -11.30 5.94
CA ASP A 215 16.04 -11.33 7.38
C ASP A 215 14.80 -11.27 8.30
N PRO A 216 14.07 -12.39 8.44
CA PRO A 216 12.86 -12.43 9.28
C PRO A 216 13.15 -12.23 10.77
N ARG A 217 14.41 -12.43 11.23
CA ARG A 217 14.81 -12.17 12.62
C ARG A 217 14.92 -10.67 12.87
N GLN A 218 15.60 -9.94 12.00
CA GLN A 218 15.66 -8.48 12.06
C GLN A 218 14.26 -7.85 12.05
N MET A 219 13.33 -8.41 11.28
CA MET A 219 11.94 -7.96 11.29
C MET A 219 11.28 -8.24 12.65
N ALA A 220 11.50 -9.42 13.26
CA ALA A 220 10.99 -9.74 14.59
C ALA A 220 11.53 -8.77 15.64
N ASP A 221 12.82 -8.48 15.61
CA ASP A 221 13.47 -7.53 16.54
C ASP A 221 12.89 -6.11 16.36
N THR A 222 12.68 -5.67 15.12
CA THR A 222 12.05 -4.38 14.82
C THR A 222 10.60 -4.31 15.31
N ILE A 223 9.83 -5.37 15.12
CA ILE A 223 8.46 -5.47 15.62
C ILE A 223 8.43 -5.45 17.14
N GLY A 224 9.34 -6.16 17.81
CA GLY A 224 9.51 -6.09 19.26
C GLY A 224 9.85 -4.69 19.74
N HIS A 225 10.73 -3.99 19.03
CA HIS A 225 11.03 -2.58 19.31
C HIS A 225 9.77 -1.70 19.26
N PHE A 226 8.95 -1.80 18.21
CA PHE A 226 7.70 -1.04 18.11
C PHE A 226 6.70 -1.43 19.20
N ALA A 227 6.59 -2.72 19.50
CA ALA A 227 5.68 -3.22 20.53
C ALA A 227 5.97 -2.65 21.92
N SER A 228 7.26 -2.44 22.26
CA SER A 228 7.67 -1.97 23.61
C SER A 228 7.04 -0.62 24.00
N THR A 229 6.67 0.19 23.04
CA THR A 229 6.04 1.50 23.25
C THR A 229 4.61 1.60 22.74
N THR A 230 4.12 0.61 21.98
CA THR A 230 2.72 0.55 21.53
C THR A 230 1.78 0.40 22.74
N ARG A 231 0.74 1.25 22.82
CA ARG A 231 -0.22 1.30 23.96
C ARG A 231 -1.63 0.85 23.59
N VAL A 232 -1.85 0.48 22.34
CA VAL A 232 -3.16 0.11 21.80
C VAL A 232 -3.15 -1.33 21.30
N PRO A 233 -4.29 -2.03 21.31
CA PRO A 233 -4.36 -3.39 20.80
C PRO A 233 -4.18 -3.43 19.28
N VAL A 234 -3.63 -4.54 18.81
CA VAL A 234 -3.35 -4.79 17.38
C VAL A 234 -4.05 -6.06 16.90
N LEU A 235 -4.85 -5.97 15.84
CA LEU A 235 -5.33 -7.12 15.10
C LEU A 235 -4.31 -7.45 13.99
N TRP A 236 -3.76 -8.68 14.04
CA TRP A 236 -2.90 -9.27 13.01
C TRP A 236 -3.75 -10.19 12.15
N HIS A 237 -4.01 -9.81 10.92
CA HIS A 237 -4.87 -10.56 10.02
C HIS A 237 -4.08 -11.03 8.80
N TYR A 238 -3.86 -12.34 8.70
CA TYR A 238 -3.01 -12.99 7.70
C TYR A 238 -3.75 -14.15 7.02
N VAL A 239 -3.11 -14.78 6.05
CA VAL A 239 -3.69 -15.87 5.24
C VAL A 239 -2.69 -17.00 5.10
N GLN A 240 -3.14 -18.25 5.20
CA GLN A 240 -2.27 -19.44 5.20
C GLN A 240 -1.36 -19.56 3.97
N ASN A 241 -1.84 -19.15 2.80
CA ASN A 241 -1.07 -19.19 1.55
C ASN A 241 -0.46 -17.84 1.15
N ASP A 242 -0.15 -16.99 2.13
CA ASP A 242 0.60 -15.75 1.88
C ASP A 242 2.00 -16.11 1.36
N LYS A 243 2.33 -15.65 0.14
CA LYS A 243 3.63 -15.91 -0.50
C LYS A 243 4.68 -14.84 -0.21
N TYR A 244 4.34 -13.82 0.56
CA TYR A 244 5.31 -12.84 1.06
C TYR A 244 5.76 -13.21 2.47
N PHE A 245 4.82 -13.60 3.33
CA PHE A 245 5.03 -13.87 4.75
C PHE A 245 4.30 -15.13 5.16
N ALA A 246 5.02 -16.25 5.18
CA ALA A 246 4.43 -17.53 5.58
C ALA A 246 3.92 -17.49 7.04
N PRO A 247 2.89 -18.25 7.40
CA PRO A 247 2.31 -18.27 8.74
C PRO A 247 3.34 -18.50 9.86
N GLU A 248 4.34 -19.34 9.62
CA GLU A 248 5.40 -19.66 10.59
C GLU A 248 6.28 -18.44 10.87
N VAL A 249 6.58 -17.64 9.85
CA VAL A 249 7.33 -16.38 9.98
C VAL A 249 6.51 -15.36 10.75
N VAL A 250 5.24 -15.21 10.40
CA VAL A 250 4.33 -14.28 11.08
C VAL A 250 4.11 -14.67 12.53
N ALA A 251 4.03 -15.97 12.84
CA ALA A 251 3.91 -16.45 14.22
C ALA A 251 5.13 -16.04 15.06
N THR A 252 6.35 -16.08 14.50
CA THR A 252 7.55 -15.58 15.21
C THR A 252 7.51 -14.08 15.44
N TRP A 253 7.00 -13.31 14.49
CA TRP A 253 6.84 -11.86 14.61
C TRP A 253 5.80 -11.49 15.66
N PHE A 254 4.67 -12.21 15.68
CA PHE A 254 3.63 -12.00 16.68
C PHE A 254 4.11 -12.38 18.09
N ALA A 255 4.88 -13.48 18.22
CA ALA A 255 5.51 -13.84 19.49
C ALA A 255 6.48 -12.76 19.99
N ALA A 256 7.32 -12.19 19.10
CA ALA A 256 8.21 -11.08 19.45
C ALA A 256 7.42 -9.82 19.87
N PHE A 257 6.31 -9.51 19.17
CA PHE A 257 5.39 -8.44 19.52
C PHE A 257 4.84 -8.63 20.96
N GLN A 258 4.34 -9.81 21.28
CA GLN A 258 3.78 -10.13 22.60
C GLN A 258 4.85 -10.12 23.69
N ALA A 259 6.02 -10.70 23.44
CA ALA A 259 7.13 -10.74 24.38
C ALA A 259 7.63 -9.35 24.78
N ALA A 260 7.51 -8.36 23.87
CA ALA A 260 7.85 -6.97 24.14
C ALA A 260 6.72 -6.14 24.78
N GLY A 261 5.61 -6.77 25.17
CA GLY A 261 4.48 -6.13 25.85
C GLY A 261 3.35 -5.68 24.92
N GLY A 262 3.40 -6.02 23.63
CA GLY A 262 2.32 -5.73 22.70
C GLY A 262 1.06 -6.56 22.99
N HIS A 263 -0.10 -5.93 22.92
CA HIS A 263 -1.40 -6.56 23.12
C HIS A 263 -2.16 -6.70 21.81
N GLY A 264 -2.80 -7.84 21.57
CA GLY A 264 -3.57 -8.04 20.35
C GLY A 264 -3.94 -9.49 20.10
N GLN A 265 -4.52 -9.73 18.97
CA GLN A 265 -4.88 -11.06 18.50
C GLN A 265 -4.40 -11.29 17.06
N MET A 266 -4.09 -12.54 16.75
CA MET A 266 -3.71 -12.95 15.40
C MET A 266 -4.77 -13.87 14.82
N ILE A 267 -5.18 -13.59 13.59
CA ILE A 267 -6.07 -14.42 12.77
C ILE A 267 -5.29 -14.84 11.54
N VAL A 268 -5.33 -16.13 11.23
CA VAL A 268 -4.75 -16.68 10.00
C VAL A 268 -5.88 -17.36 9.24
N GLU A 269 -6.36 -16.70 8.20
CA GLU A 269 -7.43 -17.20 7.35
C GLU A 269 -7.00 -18.42 6.53
N PRO A 270 -7.94 -19.30 6.16
CA PRO A 270 -7.69 -20.34 5.17
C PRO A 270 -7.12 -19.80 3.86
N PRO A 271 -6.54 -20.66 3.00
CA PRO A 271 -5.97 -20.21 1.73
C PRO A 271 -6.97 -19.41 0.89
N PHE A 272 -6.55 -18.24 0.40
CA PHE A 272 -7.33 -17.37 -0.46
C PHE A 272 -6.66 -17.19 -1.81
N GLY A 273 -7.34 -17.54 -2.89
CA GLY A 273 -6.81 -17.45 -4.24
C GLY A 273 -5.47 -18.19 -4.41
N ARG A 274 -4.64 -17.72 -5.33
CA ARG A 274 -3.30 -18.28 -5.56
C ARG A 274 -2.22 -17.75 -4.62
N ASN A 275 -2.48 -16.61 -4.00
CA ASN A 275 -1.60 -15.92 -3.05
C ASN A 275 -2.47 -15.07 -2.13
N GLY A 276 -2.56 -15.43 -0.87
CA GLY A 276 -3.40 -14.78 0.13
C GLY A 276 -2.95 -13.38 0.54
N HIS A 277 -1.72 -12.97 0.21
CA HIS A 277 -1.15 -11.67 0.62
C HIS A 277 -2.04 -10.46 0.28
N GLY A 278 -2.68 -10.50 -0.88
CA GLY A 278 -3.54 -9.41 -1.36
C GLY A 278 -5.01 -9.52 -0.93
N MET A 279 -5.38 -10.43 -0.04
CA MET A 279 -6.78 -10.70 0.30
C MET A 279 -7.54 -9.44 0.69
N PHE A 280 -6.97 -8.56 1.52
CA PHE A 280 -7.61 -7.31 1.91
C PHE A 280 -8.04 -6.46 0.71
N ALA A 281 -7.22 -6.40 -0.35
CA ALA A 281 -7.48 -5.56 -1.53
C ALA A 281 -8.53 -6.16 -2.49
N VAL A 282 -8.96 -7.41 -2.27
CA VAL A 282 -9.94 -8.11 -3.12
C VAL A 282 -11.36 -7.87 -2.59
N LYS A 283 -12.26 -7.35 -3.43
CA LYS A 283 -13.65 -7.03 -3.04
C LYS A 283 -14.38 -8.24 -2.47
N GLU A 284 -14.22 -9.39 -3.08
CA GLU A 284 -14.87 -10.66 -2.71
C GLU A 284 -14.41 -11.18 -1.34
N ALA A 285 -13.29 -10.69 -0.82
CA ALA A 285 -12.79 -11.04 0.51
C ALA A 285 -13.35 -10.16 1.63
N ILE A 286 -14.07 -9.09 1.32
CA ILE A 286 -14.68 -8.22 2.35
C ILE A 286 -15.51 -9.02 3.35
N PRO A 287 -16.40 -9.95 2.95
CA PRO A 287 -17.18 -10.75 3.90
C PRO A 287 -16.33 -11.69 4.80
N ILE A 288 -15.05 -11.92 4.46
CA ILE A 288 -14.14 -12.75 5.24
C ILE A 288 -13.51 -11.92 6.37
N TRP A 289 -12.88 -10.80 6.04
CA TRP A 289 -12.14 -10.00 7.01
C TRP A 289 -13.00 -9.01 7.81
N LEU A 290 -14.14 -8.55 7.25
CA LEU A 290 -14.97 -7.53 7.88
C LEU A 290 -15.53 -7.95 9.24
N PRO A 291 -16.06 -9.17 9.44
CA PRO A 291 -16.54 -9.59 10.77
C PRO A 291 -15.46 -9.55 11.85
N HIS A 292 -14.22 -9.88 11.50
CA HIS A 292 -13.07 -9.81 12.42
C HIS A 292 -12.69 -8.36 12.73
N PHE A 293 -12.73 -7.49 11.72
CA PHE A 293 -12.53 -6.06 11.92
C PHE A 293 -13.59 -5.48 12.87
N GLU A 294 -14.86 -5.75 12.62
CA GLU A 294 -15.97 -5.23 13.43
C GLU A 294 -15.90 -5.75 14.88
N ALA A 295 -15.68 -7.03 15.07
CA ALA A 295 -15.56 -7.63 16.40
C ALA A 295 -14.41 -7.04 17.20
N PHE A 296 -13.30 -6.68 16.53
CA PHE A 296 -12.12 -6.11 17.17
C PHE A 296 -12.21 -4.60 17.38
N VAL A 297 -12.62 -3.86 16.35
CA VAL A 297 -12.62 -2.39 16.35
C VAL A 297 -13.89 -1.82 17.00
N GLY A 298 -15.05 -2.45 16.76
CA GLY A 298 -16.35 -1.94 17.19
C GLY A 298 -16.42 -1.53 18.65
N PRO A 299 -16.00 -2.38 19.61
CA PRO A 299 -16.00 -2.03 21.05
C PRO A 299 -15.09 -0.86 21.41
N LEU A 300 -14.03 -0.60 20.61
CA LEU A 300 -13.03 0.44 20.87
C LEU A 300 -13.45 1.83 20.36
N VAL A 301 -14.36 1.85 19.38
CA VAL A 301 -14.86 3.09 18.77
C VAL A 301 -16.31 3.40 19.13
N ALA A 302 -16.99 2.53 19.86
CA ALA A 302 -18.35 2.78 20.35
C ALA A 302 -18.41 4.05 21.20
N VAL A 303 -19.45 4.84 21.02
CA VAL A 303 -19.74 5.99 21.89
C VAL A 303 -20.14 5.43 23.26
N LYS A 304 -19.42 5.80 24.30
CA LYS A 304 -19.72 5.45 25.69
C LYS A 304 -20.85 6.33 26.22
#